data_720012acc7a13e9da2b37b6c8ed5220b
#
_entry.id   720012acc7a13e9da2b37b6c8ed5220b
#
_cell.length_a   1.000
_cell.length_b   1.000
_cell.length_c   1.000
_cell.angle_alpha   90.00
_cell.angle_beta   90.00
_cell.angle_gamma   90.00
#
_symmetry.space_group_name_H-M   'P 1'
#
loop_
_entity.id
_entity.type
_entity.pdbx_description
1 polymer ?
#
loop_
_entity_poly.entity_id
_entity_poly.type
_entity_poly.pdbx_seq_one_letter_code
_entity_poly.pdbx_strand_id
1 'polypeptide(L)'
;MDYTKNQILTVEITDMTSEGEGVGKKDGFPFFIKDTVIGDKAEIRVTRVKKNYAYGRLEKVLTPSPFRIDPKCAFHKQCGGCQIQSMSYEKQLEFKEARVRNNLIRIGGFAPEKIDNIMEPILGMEEPFYYRNKAQYPVGQNKEGEPVTGFYAGRTHSIVANTECHLGVKENKEILEIILAYMRENRVPAYDESTGKGLIRHVLIRKGFFSGEIMVCLVVNLKGAQRKLPAQQKLLDKLLTIPNMTSVSLNINTERTNVILGQEIRLIWGKATIKDTIHVCDADNNFERTGRGITYAISPVSFYQVNPVQTEKLYSLALSFAEL
;
A
#
# COMPACT_ATOMS: atom_id res chain seq x y z
N MET A 1 -20.65 -24.14 -23.59
CA MET A 1 -20.20 -24.91 -22.40
C MET A 1 -20.77 -24.23 -21.17
N ASP A 2 -21.46 -25.00 -20.32
CA ASP A 2 -22.14 -24.44 -19.17
C ASP A 2 -21.32 -24.73 -17.91
N TYR A 3 -20.44 -23.78 -17.56
CA TYR A 3 -19.79 -23.82 -16.27
C TYR A 3 -20.79 -23.42 -15.18
N THR A 4 -20.71 -24.09 -14.01
CA THR A 4 -21.64 -23.86 -12.91
C THR A 4 -20.89 -23.42 -11.64
N LYS A 5 -21.60 -22.69 -10.78
CA LYS A 5 -21.06 -22.32 -9.46
C LYS A 5 -20.73 -23.57 -8.65
N ASN A 6 -19.63 -23.54 -7.90
CA ASN A 6 -19.05 -24.61 -7.10
C ASN A 6 -18.38 -25.76 -7.90
N GLN A 7 -18.40 -25.73 -9.23
CA GLN A 7 -17.64 -26.67 -10.05
C GLN A 7 -16.14 -26.53 -9.76
N ILE A 8 -15.46 -27.68 -9.67
CA ILE A 8 -14.00 -27.73 -9.52
C ILE A 8 -13.39 -28.00 -10.88
N LEU A 9 -12.37 -27.21 -11.21
CA LEU A 9 -11.67 -27.25 -12.50
C LEU A 9 -10.17 -27.13 -12.30
N THR A 10 -9.42 -27.72 -13.21
CA THR A 10 -7.98 -27.47 -13.33
C THR A 10 -7.73 -26.50 -14.48
N VAL A 11 -6.98 -25.43 -14.20
CA VAL A 11 -6.57 -24.43 -15.19
C VAL A 11 -5.08 -24.14 -15.06
N GLU A 12 -4.47 -23.72 -16.16
CA GLU A 12 -3.13 -23.15 -16.20
C GLU A 12 -3.24 -21.64 -16.25
N ILE A 13 -2.46 -20.95 -15.42
CA ILE A 13 -2.46 -19.49 -15.33
C ILE A 13 -1.46 -18.95 -16.36
N THR A 14 -1.99 -18.35 -17.40
CA THR A 14 -1.19 -17.88 -18.53
C THR A 14 -0.98 -16.37 -18.57
N ASP A 15 -1.78 -15.61 -17.79
CA ASP A 15 -1.72 -14.15 -17.77
C ASP A 15 -2.24 -13.64 -16.41
N MET A 16 -2.23 -12.33 -16.22
CA MET A 16 -2.72 -11.66 -15.00
C MET A 16 -3.43 -10.35 -15.35
N THR A 17 -4.50 -10.07 -14.61
CA THR A 17 -5.23 -8.80 -14.72
C THR A 17 -4.49 -7.64 -14.10
N SER A 18 -4.94 -6.41 -14.36
CA SER A 18 -4.46 -5.20 -13.68
C SER A 18 -4.61 -5.24 -12.16
N GLU A 19 -5.55 -6.01 -11.66
CA GLU A 19 -5.86 -6.15 -10.24
C GLU A 19 -5.08 -7.30 -9.58
N GLY A 20 -4.16 -7.95 -10.31
CA GLY A 20 -3.36 -9.06 -9.80
C GLY A 20 -4.13 -10.38 -9.70
N GLU A 21 -5.25 -10.53 -10.39
CA GLU A 21 -5.94 -11.80 -10.51
C GLU A 21 -5.33 -12.59 -11.69
N GLY A 22 -4.89 -13.83 -11.47
CA GLY A 22 -4.41 -14.67 -12.55
C GLY A 22 -5.51 -15.03 -13.53
N VAL A 23 -5.15 -15.16 -14.81
CA VAL A 23 -6.05 -15.53 -15.89
C VAL A 23 -5.73 -16.94 -16.35
N GLY A 24 -6.64 -17.87 -16.07
CA GLY A 24 -6.59 -19.23 -16.60
C GLY A 24 -7.70 -19.45 -17.62
N LYS A 25 -7.47 -20.32 -18.60
CA LYS A 25 -8.50 -20.69 -19.59
C LYS A 25 -8.78 -22.20 -19.54
N LYS A 26 -10.05 -22.54 -19.66
CA LYS A 26 -10.49 -23.92 -19.90
C LYS A 26 -11.39 -23.92 -21.14
N ASP A 27 -11.02 -24.69 -22.15
CA ASP A 27 -11.74 -24.77 -23.43
C ASP A 27 -12.00 -23.37 -24.04
N GLY A 28 -11.02 -22.45 -23.96
CA GLY A 28 -11.11 -21.09 -24.47
C GLY A 28 -11.84 -20.10 -23.53
N PHE A 29 -12.56 -20.57 -22.51
CA PHE A 29 -13.31 -19.73 -21.58
C PHE A 29 -12.41 -19.24 -20.42
N PRO A 30 -12.34 -17.92 -20.16
CA PRO A 30 -11.44 -17.36 -19.16
C PRO A 30 -12.00 -17.37 -17.74
N PHE A 31 -11.11 -17.64 -16.79
CA PHE A 31 -11.34 -17.58 -15.34
C PHE A 31 -10.38 -16.59 -14.69
N PHE A 32 -10.87 -15.74 -13.81
CA PHE A 32 -10.08 -14.83 -12.99
C PHE A 32 -9.95 -15.39 -11.58
N ILE A 33 -8.70 -15.59 -11.13
CA ILE A 33 -8.40 -16.32 -9.91
C ILE A 33 -7.39 -15.51 -9.08
N LYS A 34 -7.75 -15.16 -7.85
CA LYS A 34 -6.83 -14.53 -6.91
C LYS A 34 -5.80 -15.53 -6.38
N ASP A 35 -4.70 -15.00 -5.85
CA ASP A 35 -3.63 -15.74 -5.19
C ASP A 35 -2.90 -16.76 -6.10
N THR A 36 -3.01 -16.59 -7.41
CA THR A 36 -2.29 -17.37 -8.41
C THR A 36 -1.15 -16.58 -9.04
N VAL A 37 -0.18 -17.28 -9.60
CA VAL A 37 1.00 -16.74 -10.28
C VAL A 37 1.00 -17.23 -11.71
N ILE A 38 1.46 -16.41 -12.66
CA ILE A 38 1.64 -16.81 -14.06
C ILE A 38 2.55 -18.05 -14.11
N GLY A 39 2.06 -19.13 -14.77
CA GLY A 39 2.72 -20.43 -14.85
C GLY A 39 2.25 -21.45 -13.82
N ASP A 40 1.38 -21.08 -12.86
CA ASP A 40 0.76 -22.09 -11.97
C ASP A 40 -0.20 -23.00 -12.73
N LYS A 41 -0.18 -24.29 -12.42
CA LYS A 41 -1.30 -25.19 -12.67
C LYS A 41 -2.12 -25.31 -11.40
N ALA A 42 -3.36 -24.85 -11.45
CA ALA A 42 -4.19 -24.66 -10.25
C ALA A 42 -5.52 -25.40 -10.36
N GLU A 43 -5.93 -26.01 -9.23
CA GLU A 43 -7.30 -26.44 -9.01
C GLU A 43 -8.09 -25.26 -8.43
N ILE A 44 -9.20 -24.94 -9.07
CA ILE A 44 -10.05 -23.81 -8.72
C ILE A 44 -11.49 -24.22 -8.52
N ARG A 45 -12.19 -23.50 -7.64
CA ARG A 45 -13.65 -23.62 -7.47
C ARG A 45 -14.30 -22.40 -8.12
N VAL A 46 -15.21 -22.63 -9.05
CA VAL A 46 -15.99 -21.56 -9.69
C VAL A 46 -16.87 -20.88 -8.66
N THR A 47 -16.71 -19.57 -8.50
CA THR A 47 -17.49 -18.79 -7.52
C THR A 47 -18.63 -18.00 -8.17
N ARG A 48 -18.41 -17.53 -9.40
CA ARG A 48 -19.42 -16.77 -10.16
C ARG A 48 -19.17 -16.91 -11.66
N VAL A 49 -20.22 -17.24 -12.41
CA VAL A 49 -20.18 -17.32 -13.88
C VAL A 49 -20.84 -16.07 -14.47
N LYS A 50 -20.23 -15.53 -15.51
CA LYS A 50 -20.70 -14.45 -16.37
C LYS A 50 -20.82 -14.96 -17.79
N LYS A 51 -21.39 -14.17 -18.71
CA LYS A 51 -21.60 -14.56 -20.12
C LYS A 51 -20.28 -14.98 -20.81
N ASN A 52 -19.19 -14.25 -20.61
CA ASN A 52 -17.94 -14.41 -21.35
C ASN A 52 -16.73 -14.78 -20.46
N TYR A 53 -16.92 -14.94 -19.14
CA TYR A 53 -15.87 -15.27 -18.20
C TYR A 53 -16.44 -15.77 -16.86
N ALA A 54 -15.60 -16.30 -16.01
CA ALA A 54 -15.97 -16.64 -14.64
C ALA A 54 -14.91 -16.19 -13.63
N TYR A 55 -15.30 -16.15 -12.35
CA TYR A 55 -14.38 -16.02 -11.22
C TYR A 55 -14.18 -17.37 -10.58
N GLY A 56 -12.93 -17.67 -10.22
CA GLY A 56 -12.53 -18.84 -9.48
C GLY A 56 -11.89 -18.48 -8.13
N ARG A 57 -12.06 -19.34 -7.15
CA ARG A 57 -11.26 -19.34 -5.93
C ARG A 57 -10.20 -20.41 -6.05
N LEU A 58 -8.95 -20.09 -5.75
CA LEU A 58 -7.87 -21.06 -5.67
C LEU A 58 -8.16 -22.05 -4.54
N GLU A 59 -8.26 -23.34 -4.85
CA GLU A 59 -8.35 -24.43 -3.87
C GLU A 59 -6.95 -25.01 -3.60
N LYS A 60 -6.19 -25.28 -4.67
CA LYS A 60 -4.86 -25.86 -4.56
C LYS A 60 -4.00 -25.48 -5.77
N VAL A 61 -2.73 -25.19 -5.53
CA VAL A 61 -1.69 -25.16 -6.57
C VAL A 61 -1.23 -26.61 -6.79
N LEU A 62 -1.48 -27.16 -7.97
CA LEU A 62 -1.12 -28.53 -8.33
C LEU A 62 0.34 -28.63 -8.76
N THR A 63 0.77 -27.68 -9.57
CA THR A 63 2.16 -27.49 -9.98
C THR A 63 2.48 -26.01 -9.82
N PRO A 64 3.39 -25.63 -8.92
CA PRO A 64 3.76 -24.26 -8.75
C PRO A 64 4.55 -23.73 -9.96
N SER A 65 4.32 -22.48 -10.31
CA SER A 65 5.16 -21.73 -11.25
C SER A 65 6.60 -21.67 -10.74
N PRO A 66 7.62 -21.68 -11.61
CA PRO A 66 9.00 -21.42 -11.22
C PRO A 66 9.19 -19.99 -10.65
N PHE A 67 8.25 -19.10 -10.91
CA PHE A 67 8.23 -17.72 -10.40
C PHE A 67 7.44 -17.56 -9.11
N ARG A 68 6.86 -18.63 -8.58
CA ARG A 68 6.14 -18.59 -7.31
C ARG A 68 7.13 -18.58 -6.16
N ILE A 69 6.95 -17.62 -5.25
CA ILE A 69 7.72 -17.49 -4.02
C ILE A 69 6.79 -17.45 -2.81
N ASP A 70 7.36 -17.69 -1.63
CA ASP A 70 6.66 -17.45 -0.38
C ASP A 70 6.61 -15.94 -0.09
N PRO A 71 5.41 -15.36 0.09
CA PRO A 71 5.29 -13.95 0.39
C PRO A 71 5.93 -13.58 1.72
N LYS A 72 6.67 -12.48 1.76
CA LYS A 72 7.27 -11.95 2.99
C LYS A 72 6.22 -11.61 4.06
N CYS A 73 5.03 -11.17 3.64
CA CYS A 73 3.94 -10.80 4.54
C CYS A 73 3.02 -11.99 4.84
N ALA A 74 2.92 -12.37 6.12
CA ALA A 74 2.01 -13.44 6.56
C ALA A 74 0.52 -13.15 6.29
N PHE A 75 0.16 -11.87 6.12
CA PHE A 75 -1.22 -11.42 5.91
C PHE A 75 -1.58 -11.20 4.44
N HIS A 76 -0.71 -11.54 3.47
CA HIS A 76 -0.91 -11.19 2.05
C HIS A 76 -2.22 -11.69 1.46
N LYS A 77 -2.74 -12.85 1.89
CA LYS A 77 -4.03 -13.40 1.43
C LYS A 77 -5.25 -12.69 2.01
N GLN A 78 -5.10 -12.08 3.19
CA GLN A 78 -6.21 -11.46 3.92
C GLN A 78 -6.24 -9.95 3.67
N CYS A 79 -5.08 -9.31 3.63
CA CYS A 79 -4.92 -7.87 3.46
C CYS A 79 -5.22 -7.45 2.02
N GLY A 80 -6.00 -6.37 1.85
CA GLY A 80 -6.31 -5.80 0.54
C GLY A 80 -5.20 -4.97 -0.09
N GLY A 81 -4.05 -4.80 0.59
CA GLY A 81 -2.98 -3.90 0.15
C GLY A 81 -2.06 -4.45 -0.93
N CYS A 82 -1.81 -5.76 -0.96
CA CYS A 82 -0.89 -6.41 -1.90
C CYS A 82 -1.58 -7.56 -2.63
N GLN A 83 -1.36 -7.68 -3.94
CA GLN A 83 -2.01 -8.70 -4.78
C GLN A 83 -1.03 -9.71 -5.38
N ILE A 84 0.25 -9.34 -5.56
CA ILE A 84 1.21 -10.13 -6.34
C ILE A 84 2.49 -10.51 -5.58
N GLN A 85 2.46 -10.50 -4.24
CA GLN A 85 3.63 -10.85 -3.43
C GLN A 85 4.09 -12.31 -3.56
N SER A 86 3.22 -13.21 -4.04
CA SER A 86 3.56 -14.60 -4.30
C SER A 86 4.36 -14.82 -5.60
N MET A 87 4.61 -13.74 -6.36
CA MET A 87 5.39 -13.74 -7.60
C MET A 87 6.76 -13.16 -7.34
N SER A 88 7.83 -13.76 -7.89
CA SER A 88 9.18 -13.22 -7.80
C SER A 88 9.25 -11.79 -8.34
N TYR A 89 10.15 -10.98 -7.81
CA TYR A 89 10.18 -9.56 -8.17
C TYR A 89 10.55 -9.35 -9.65
N GLU A 90 11.45 -10.17 -10.18
CA GLU A 90 11.84 -10.18 -11.60
C GLU A 90 10.60 -10.42 -12.47
N LYS A 91 9.77 -11.40 -12.11
CA LYS A 91 8.53 -11.69 -12.85
C LYS A 91 7.48 -10.60 -12.70
N GLN A 92 7.44 -9.91 -11.56
CA GLN A 92 6.60 -8.71 -11.40
C GLN A 92 7.02 -7.59 -12.36
N LEU A 93 8.33 -7.40 -12.57
CA LEU A 93 8.86 -6.40 -13.50
C LEU A 93 8.50 -6.76 -14.94
N GLU A 94 8.77 -8.00 -15.38
CA GLU A 94 8.38 -8.48 -16.72
C GLU A 94 6.87 -8.29 -16.98
N PHE A 95 6.04 -8.66 -16.00
CA PHE A 95 4.59 -8.49 -16.12
C PHE A 95 4.20 -7.02 -16.29
N LYS A 96 4.78 -6.11 -15.52
CA LYS A 96 4.50 -4.67 -15.58
C LYS A 96 4.95 -4.07 -16.89
N GLU A 97 6.15 -4.44 -17.38
CA GLU A 97 6.69 -4.00 -18.66
C GLU A 97 5.81 -4.47 -19.81
N ALA A 98 5.50 -5.78 -19.86
CA ALA A 98 4.61 -6.36 -20.86
C ALA A 98 3.23 -5.71 -20.85
N ARG A 99 2.71 -5.33 -19.68
CA ARG A 99 1.43 -4.63 -19.56
C ARG A 99 1.47 -3.24 -20.20
N VAL A 100 2.51 -2.45 -19.95
CA VAL A 100 2.67 -1.13 -20.58
C VAL A 100 2.76 -1.28 -22.09
N ARG A 101 3.64 -2.17 -22.57
CA ARG A 101 3.77 -2.49 -24.00
C ARG A 101 2.44 -2.87 -24.64
N ASN A 102 1.73 -3.84 -24.05
CA ASN A 102 0.44 -4.31 -24.55
C ASN A 102 -0.64 -3.21 -24.57
N ASN A 103 -0.66 -2.32 -23.57
CA ASN A 103 -1.61 -1.21 -23.55
C ASN A 103 -1.33 -0.20 -24.67
N LEU A 104 -0.07 0.13 -24.93
CA LEU A 104 0.32 1.02 -26.02
C LEU A 104 -0.07 0.44 -27.39
N ILE A 105 0.12 -0.86 -27.60
CA ILE A 105 -0.22 -1.52 -28.84
C ILE A 105 -1.74 -1.70 -28.98
N ARG A 106 -2.41 -2.30 -28.01
CA ARG A 106 -3.82 -2.73 -28.14
C ARG A 106 -4.83 -1.61 -27.88
N ILE A 107 -4.52 -0.69 -26.97
CA ILE A 107 -5.40 0.43 -26.60
C ILE A 107 -4.95 1.69 -27.32
N GLY A 108 -3.65 1.97 -27.32
CA GLY A 108 -3.06 3.14 -27.96
C GLY A 108 -3.00 3.04 -29.49
N GLY A 109 -3.14 1.82 -30.06
CA GLY A 109 -3.13 1.59 -31.51
C GLY A 109 -1.76 1.77 -32.18
N PHE A 110 -0.67 1.79 -31.40
CA PHE A 110 0.68 1.92 -31.93
C PHE A 110 1.13 0.59 -32.57
N ALA A 111 1.91 0.69 -33.66
CA ALA A 111 2.55 -0.47 -34.26
C ALA A 111 3.54 -1.13 -33.27
N PRO A 112 3.54 -2.47 -33.15
CA PRO A 112 4.44 -3.18 -32.24
C PRO A 112 5.91 -2.81 -32.43
N GLU A 113 6.37 -2.74 -33.68
CA GLU A 113 7.77 -2.42 -34.03
C GLU A 113 8.17 -1.02 -33.55
N LYS A 114 7.23 -0.05 -33.59
CA LYS A 114 7.48 1.29 -33.07
C LYS A 114 7.70 1.26 -31.56
N ILE A 115 6.87 0.51 -30.83
CA ILE A 115 6.98 0.40 -29.37
C ILE A 115 8.28 -0.33 -28.99
N ASP A 116 8.59 -1.43 -29.66
CA ASP A 116 9.81 -2.23 -29.40
C ASP A 116 11.10 -1.44 -29.65
N ASN A 117 11.07 -0.46 -30.55
CA ASN A 117 12.22 0.40 -30.85
C ASN A 117 12.44 1.55 -29.84
N ILE A 118 11.40 1.96 -29.10
CA ILE A 118 11.48 3.14 -28.20
C ILE A 118 11.29 2.80 -26.73
N MET A 119 10.85 1.58 -26.42
CA MET A 119 10.57 1.18 -25.05
C MET A 119 11.84 0.72 -24.38
N GLU A 120 12.28 1.48 -23.40
CA GLU A 120 13.41 1.11 -22.55
C GLU A 120 13.03 0.04 -21.52
N PRO A 121 13.98 -0.79 -21.07
CA PRO A 121 13.72 -1.78 -20.01
C PRO A 121 13.21 -1.14 -18.72
N ILE A 122 12.30 -1.83 -18.05
CA ILE A 122 11.75 -1.35 -16.79
C ILE A 122 12.81 -1.23 -15.70
N LEU A 123 12.85 -0.09 -15.02
CA LEU A 123 13.73 0.12 -13.88
C LEU A 123 13.07 -0.35 -12.58
N GLY A 124 13.57 -1.45 -12.04
CA GLY A 124 13.13 -2.00 -10.77
C GLY A 124 13.73 -1.28 -9.56
N MET A 125 13.20 -1.62 -8.38
CA MET A 125 13.80 -1.27 -7.08
C MET A 125 14.86 -2.31 -6.72
N GLU A 126 15.93 -1.87 -6.09
CA GLU A 126 16.92 -2.77 -5.48
C GLU A 126 16.33 -3.51 -4.27
N GLU A 127 15.58 -2.76 -3.41
CA GLU A 127 14.85 -3.31 -2.28
C GLU A 127 13.35 -3.00 -2.46
N PRO A 128 12.52 -3.99 -2.88
CA PRO A 128 11.09 -3.77 -3.14
C PRO A 128 10.22 -3.76 -1.88
N PHE A 129 10.83 -3.63 -0.71
CA PHE A 129 10.18 -3.51 0.58
C PHE A 129 10.60 -2.22 1.29
N TYR A 130 9.85 -1.82 2.33
CA TYR A 130 10.12 -0.66 3.19
C TYR A 130 10.27 0.68 2.45
N TYR A 131 9.74 0.78 1.23
CA TYR A 131 9.90 1.94 0.36
C TYR A 131 8.84 3.03 0.57
N ARG A 132 7.71 2.72 1.24
CA ARG A 132 6.63 3.70 1.41
C ARG A 132 6.93 4.64 2.57
N ASN A 133 7.10 5.91 2.24
CA ASN A 133 7.32 6.98 3.23
C ASN A 133 6.04 7.47 3.91
N LYS A 134 4.88 7.00 3.49
CA LYS A 134 3.57 7.35 4.06
C LYS A 134 2.70 6.10 4.21
N ALA A 135 2.08 5.96 5.38
CA ALA A 135 1.04 4.97 5.62
C ALA A 135 -0.11 5.57 6.43
N GLN A 136 -1.34 5.13 6.14
CA GLN A 136 -2.55 5.50 6.88
C GLN A 136 -3.20 4.20 7.37
N TYR A 137 -3.19 4.02 8.68
CA TYR A 137 -3.65 2.81 9.33
C TYR A 137 -5.02 3.07 9.96
N PRO A 138 -6.11 2.40 9.53
CA PRO A 138 -7.36 2.41 10.27
C PRO A 138 -7.19 1.82 11.66
N VAL A 139 -7.90 2.38 12.63
CA VAL A 139 -7.96 1.89 13.99
C VAL A 139 -9.37 1.42 14.29
N GLY A 140 -9.51 0.23 14.82
CA GLY A 140 -10.79 -0.38 15.17
C GLY A 140 -10.69 -1.21 16.43
N GLN A 141 -11.67 -2.08 16.65
CA GLN A 141 -11.70 -3.04 17.75
C GLN A 141 -11.84 -4.46 17.21
N ASN A 142 -11.20 -5.40 17.87
CA ASN A 142 -11.44 -6.81 17.64
C ASN A 142 -12.74 -7.26 18.36
N LYS A 143 -13.05 -8.56 18.30
CA LYS A 143 -14.27 -9.13 18.93
C LYS A 143 -14.26 -9.05 20.44
N GLU A 144 -13.07 -8.99 21.02
CA GLU A 144 -12.84 -8.88 22.47
C GLU A 144 -12.90 -7.41 22.97
N GLY A 145 -13.11 -6.44 22.03
CA GLY A 145 -13.17 -5.02 22.35
C GLY A 145 -11.80 -4.34 22.46
N GLU A 146 -10.70 -5.06 22.18
CA GLU A 146 -9.35 -4.53 22.21
C GLU A 146 -9.04 -3.69 20.95
N PRO A 147 -8.33 -2.57 21.08
CA PRO A 147 -7.93 -1.75 19.95
C PRO A 147 -6.97 -2.51 19.03
N VAL A 148 -7.26 -2.47 17.74
CA VAL A 148 -6.43 -3.05 16.68
C VAL A 148 -6.20 -2.04 15.57
N THR A 149 -5.10 -2.22 14.84
CA THR A 149 -4.77 -1.42 13.66
C THR A 149 -4.11 -2.29 12.59
N GLY A 150 -4.14 -1.85 11.35
CA GLY A 150 -3.58 -2.57 10.22
C GLY A 150 -4.13 -2.02 8.90
N PHE A 151 -4.54 -2.91 8.01
CA PHE A 151 -5.17 -2.52 6.74
C PHE A 151 -6.49 -3.26 6.55
N TYR A 152 -7.36 -2.75 5.71
CA TYR A 152 -8.62 -3.41 5.41
C TYR A 152 -8.41 -4.69 4.59
N ALA A 153 -9.18 -5.72 4.93
CA ALA A 153 -9.34 -6.88 4.06
C ALA A 153 -9.97 -6.46 2.73
N GLY A 154 -9.57 -7.12 1.67
CA GLY A 154 -10.00 -6.74 0.32
C GLY A 154 -11.51 -6.60 0.17
N ARG A 155 -11.96 -5.45 -0.35
CA ARG A 155 -13.37 -5.09 -0.59
C ARG A 155 -14.25 -5.04 0.69
N THR A 156 -13.64 -4.83 1.85
CA THR A 156 -14.35 -4.68 3.13
C THR A 156 -13.74 -3.57 3.97
N HIS A 157 -14.41 -3.21 5.08
CA HIS A 157 -13.87 -2.34 6.14
C HIS A 157 -13.40 -3.14 7.36
N SER A 158 -13.29 -4.46 7.24
CA SER A 158 -12.72 -5.30 8.31
C SER A 158 -11.22 -5.12 8.38
N ILE A 159 -10.70 -4.75 9.54
CA ILE A 159 -9.27 -4.55 9.75
C ILE A 159 -8.57 -5.89 9.92
N VAL A 160 -7.58 -6.15 9.10
CA VAL A 160 -6.58 -7.20 9.31
C VAL A 160 -5.54 -6.62 10.27
N ALA A 161 -5.55 -7.09 11.51
CA ALA A 161 -4.66 -6.60 12.57
C ALA A 161 -3.20 -6.91 12.21
N ASN A 162 -2.45 -5.88 11.81
CA ASN A 162 -1.07 -6.00 11.40
C ASN A 162 -0.32 -4.68 11.60
N THR A 163 0.56 -4.64 12.57
CA THR A 163 1.45 -3.49 12.83
C THR A 163 2.73 -3.54 11.99
N GLU A 164 3.07 -4.70 11.40
CA GLU A 164 4.31 -4.92 10.66
C GLU A 164 4.05 -5.05 9.14
N CYS A 165 3.75 -3.94 8.50
CA CYS A 165 3.62 -3.89 7.04
C CYS A 165 5.00 -3.72 6.37
N HIS A 166 5.44 -4.73 5.64
CA HIS A 166 6.74 -4.72 4.95
C HIS A 166 6.86 -3.73 3.78
N LEU A 167 5.79 -3.01 3.40
CA LEU A 167 5.89 -1.92 2.43
C LEU A 167 6.22 -0.58 3.08
N GLY A 168 5.73 -0.36 4.31
CA GLY A 168 6.00 0.85 5.09
C GLY A 168 7.35 0.84 5.77
N VAL A 169 7.81 2.00 6.23
CA VAL A 169 9.05 2.12 7.00
C VAL A 169 9.00 1.31 8.30
N LYS A 170 10.16 0.84 8.76
CA LYS A 170 10.26 -0.09 9.90
C LYS A 170 9.74 0.52 11.20
N GLU A 171 9.89 1.81 11.38
CA GLU A 171 9.43 2.57 12.56
C GLU A 171 7.91 2.52 12.75
N ASN A 172 7.16 2.23 11.69
CA ASN A 172 5.69 2.13 11.79
C ASN A 172 5.26 1.11 12.84
N LYS A 173 5.94 -0.03 12.96
CA LYS A 173 5.61 -1.07 13.94
C LYS A 173 5.63 -0.52 15.36
N GLU A 174 6.74 0.05 15.78
CA GLU A 174 6.92 0.57 17.13
C GLU A 174 5.94 1.72 17.43
N ILE A 175 5.75 2.63 16.48
CA ILE A 175 4.78 3.74 16.61
C ILE A 175 3.36 3.20 16.83
N LEU A 176 2.93 2.22 16.04
CA LEU A 176 1.59 1.64 16.16
C LEU A 176 1.42 0.88 17.46
N GLU A 177 2.43 0.14 17.91
CA GLU A 177 2.42 -0.59 19.19
C GLU A 177 2.31 0.37 20.38
N ILE A 178 3.04 1.51 20.36
CA ILE A 178 2.92 2.58 21.36
C ILE A 178 1.48 3.13 21.39
N ILE A 179 0.89 3.42 20.23
CA ILE A 179 -0.47 3.99 20.16
C ILE A 179 -1.50 2.98 20.66
N LEU A 180 -1.41 1.70 20.28
CA LEU A 180 -2.32 0.67 20.77
C LEU A 180 -2.18 0.45 22.28
N ALA A 181 -0.95 0.45 22.82
CA ALA A 181 -0.70 0.34 24.25
C ALA A 181 -1.31 1.54 25.01
N TYR A 182 -1.07 2.77 24.50
CA TYR A 182 -1.69 3.97 25.06
C TYR A 182 -3.23 3.88 25.10
N MET A 183 -3.84 3.39 24.01
CA MET A 183 -5.31 3.24 23.93
C MET A 183 -5.83 2.26 24.98
N ARG A 184 -5.17 1.11 25.16
CA ARG A 184 -5.54 0.11 26.18
C ARG A 184 -5.39 0.67 27.61
N GLU A 185 -4.20 1.19 27.93
CA GLU A 185 -3.86 1.68 29.26
C GLU A 185 -4.76 2.84 29.74
N ASN A 186 -5.20 3.69 28.83
CA ASN A 186 -5.97 4.89 29.13
C ASN A 186 -7.45 4.79 28.70
N ARG A 187 -7.90 3.60 28.32
CA ARG A 187 -9.29 3.32 27.88
C ARG A 187 -9.77 4.28 26.78
N VAL A 188 -8.89 4.59 25.83
CA VAL A 188 -9.20 5.44 24.68
C VAL A 188 -9.89 4.60 23.60
N PRO A 189 -11.16 4.86 23.28
CA PRO A 189 -11.91 4.00 22.35
C PRO A 189 -11.48 4.23 20.90
N ALA A 190 -11.41 3.16 20.12
CA ALA A 190 -11.37 3.25 18.66
C ALA A 190 -12.71 3.79 18.13
N TYR A 191 -12.66 4.48 16.99
CA TYR A 191 -13.86 4.95 16.31
C TYR A 191 -14.57 3.78 15.63
N ASP A 192 -15.86 3.70 15.82
CA ASP A 192 -16.75 2.75 15.17
C ASP A 192 -17.56 3.48 14.08
N GLU A 193 -17.31 3.11 12.82
CA GLU A 193 -17.97 3.72 11.64
C GLU A 193 -19.49 3.49 11.65
N SER A 194 -19.95 2.37 12.19
CA SER A 194 -21.39 2.01 12.21
C SER A 194 -22.18 2.89 13.17
N THR A 195 -21.63 3.18 14.33
CA THR A 195 -22.28 3.97 15.38
C THR A 195 -21.87 5.45 15.34
N GLY A 196 -20.73 5.78 14.74
CA GLY A 196 -20.12 7.12 14.78
C GLY A 196 -19.62 7.53 16.16
N LYS A 197 -19.36 6.54 17.03
CA LYS A 197 -18.82 6.73 18.37
C LYS A 197 -17.35 6.33 18.43
N GLY A 198 -16.70 6.70 19.52
CA GLY A 198 -15.26 6.45 19.70
C GLY A 198 -14.41 7.64 19.28
N LEU A 199 -13.09 7.52 19.43
CA LEU A 199 -12.20 8.66 19.37
C LEU A 199 -11.13 8.54 18.26
N ILE A 200 -10.28 7.49 18.27
CA ILE A 200 -9.20 7.36 17.28
C ILE A 200 -9.70 6.59 16.06
N ARG A 201 -9.58 7.23 14.89
CA ARG A 201 -10.05 6.70 13.59
C ARG A 201 -8.92 6.08 12.79
N HIS A 202 -7.81 6.83 12.64
CA HIS A 202 -6.64 6.40 11.85
C HIS A 202 -5.36 6.92 12.47
N VAL A 203 -4.26 6.27 12.13
CA VAL A 203 -2.90 6.74 12.38
C VAL A 203 -2.24 7.00 11.04
N LEU A 204 -1.88 8.24 10.77
CA LEU A 204 -1.05 8.63 9.64
C LEU A 204 0.39 8.73 10.10
N ILE A 205 1.30 8.01 9.45
CA ILE A 205 2.74 8.08 9.70
C ILE A 205 3.42 8.51 8.41
N ARG A 206 4.37 9.44 8.52
CA ARG A 206 5.26 9.86 7.43
C ARG A 206 6.70 9.86 7.91
N LYS A 207 7.61 9.53 7.01
CA LYS A 207 9.07 9.63 7.23
C LYS A 207 9.73 10.26 6.02
N GLY A 208 10.56 11.26 6.24
CA GLY A 208 11.51 11.75 5.24
C GLY A 208 12.62 10.72 5.05
N PHE A 209 12.86 10.30 3.83
CA PHE A 209 13.88 9.27 3.55
C PHE A 209 15.28 9.82 3.60
N PHE A 210 15.46 11.06 3.16
CA PHE A 210 16.75 11.73 3.22
C PHE A 210 16.98 12.39 4.59
N SER A 211 15.97 13.09 5.12
CA SER A 211 16.09 13.79 6.40
C SER A 211 16.03 12.88 7.62
N GLY A 212 15.39 11.71 7.50
CA GLY A 212 15.06 10.83 8.62
C GLY A 212 13.91 11.34 9.50
N GLU A 213 13.40 12.57 9.31
CA GLU A 213 12.35 13.17 10.14
C GLU A 213 11.06 12.35 10.10
N ILE A 214 10.42 12.14 11.28
CA ILE A 214 9.19 11.34 11.42
C ILE A 214 8.05 12.24 11.88
N MET A 215 6.89 12.02 11.26
CA MET A 215 5.62 12.66 11.61
C MET A 215 4.58 11.60 11.94
N VAL A 216 3.87 11.80 13.05
CA VAL A 216 2.68 11.04 13.45
C VAL A 216 1.48 11.99 13.52
N CYS A 217 0.41 11.66 12.81
CA CYS A 217 -0.84 12.39 12.88
C CYS A 217 -1.98 11.42 13.21
N LEU A 218 -2.62 11.62 14.35
CA LEU A 218 -3.80 10.83 14.74
C LEU A 218 -5.06 11.49 14.17
N VAL A 219 -5.81 10.74 13.38
CA VAL A 219 -7.14 11.17 12.93
C VAL A 219 -8.15 10.84 14.00
N VAL A 220 -8.82 11.86 14.52
CA VAL A 220 -9.61 11.75 15.73
C VAL A 220 -11.02 12.37 15.59
N ASN A 221 -11.99 11.75 16.26
CA ASN A 221 -13.38 12.21 16.34
C ASN A 221 -13.58 13.05 17.62
N LEU A 222 -12.86 14.17 17.71
CA LEU A 222 -13.00 15.12 18.83
C LEU A 222 -14.21 16.03 18.58
N LYS A 223 -15.22 15.99 19.47
CA LYS A 223 -16.44 16.77 19.37
C LYS A 223 -16.59 17.83 20.46
N GLY A 224 -17.31 18.88 20.14
CA GLY A 224 -17.69 19.93 21.08
C GLY A 224 -16.47 20.66 21.68
N ALA A 225 -16.46 20.83 23.00
CA ALA A 225 -15.39 21.53 23.74
C ALA A 225 -14.13 20.69 23.97
N GLN A 226 -14.10 19.41 23.58
CA GLN A 226 -12.93 18.56 23.77
C GLN A 226 -11.78 19.02 22.88
N ARG A 227 -10.65 19.38 23.50
CA ARG A 227 -9.48 19.93 22.80
C ARG A 227 -8.28 19.00 22.76
N LYS A 228 -8.24 18.01 23.65
CA LYS A 228 -7.10 17.11 23.85
C LYS A 228 -7.57 15.66 23.94
N LEU A 229 -6.65 14.74 23.65
CA LEU A 229 -6.85 13.32 23.93
C LEU A 229 -6.80 13.07 25.46
N PRO A 230 -7.51 12.05 25.98
CA PRO A 230 -7.32 11.58 27.35
C PRO A 230 -5.85 11.22 27.61
N ALA A 231 -5.26 11.66 28.71
CA ALA A 231 -3.87 11.38 29.04
C ALA A 231 -2.85 11.65 27.90
N GLN A 232 -3.08 12.68 27.07
CA GLN A 232 -2.29 13.01 25.88
C GLN A 232 -0.78 13.09 26.16
N GLN A 233 -0.38 13.59 27.33
CA GLN A 233 1.04 13.67 27.68
C GLN A 233 1.70 12.30 27.75
N LYS A 234 1.03 11.28 28.29
CA LYS A 234 1.56 9.91 28.33
C LYS A 234 1.81 9.34 26.94
N LEU A 235 0.96 9.67 25.95
CA LEU A 235 1.19 9.28 24.56
C LEU A 235 2.41 10.00 24.00
N LEU A 236 2.53 11.33 24.23
CA LEU A 236 3.67 12.12 23.77
C LEU A 236 4.98 11.59 24.36
N ASP A 237 5.03 11.37 25.67
CA ASP A 237 6.23 10.87 26.36
C ASP A 237 6.75 9.57 25.74
N LYS A 238 5.83 8.67 25.34
CA LYS A 238 6.19 7.42 24.65
C LYS A 238 6.57 7.64 23.19
N LEU A 239 5.84 8.44 22.41
CA LEU A 239 6.18 8.69 21.00
C LEU A 239 7.53 9.41 20.86
N LEU A 240 7.89 10.27 21.81
CA LEU A 240 9.16 11.02 21.78
C LEU A 240 10.40 10.16 22.10
N THR A 241 10.23 8.91 22.49
CA THR A 241 11.35 7.95 22.56
C THR A 241 11.79 7.46 21.17
N ILE A 242 10.94 7.61 20.14
CA ILE A 242 11.27 7.24 18.75
C ILE A 242 12.31 8.23 18.22
N PRO A 243 13.46 7.76 17.76
CA PRO A 243 14.47 8.64 17.15
C PRO A 243 13.90 9.44 15.96
N ASN A 244 14.33 10.69 15.85
CA ASN A 244 13.92 11.62 14.79
C ASN A 244 12.40 11.93 14.74
N MET A 245 11.66 11.67 15.82
CA MET A 245 10.30 12.17 15.95
C MET A 245 10.33 13.69 15.86
N THR A 246 9.67 14.26 14.85
CA THR A 246 9.74 15.70 14.54
C THR A 246 8.40 16.38 14.68
N SER A 247 7.31 15.65 14.42
CA SER A 247 5.96 16.20 14.42
C SER A 247 4.96 15.20 15.00
N VAL A 248 4.16 15.65 15.97
CA VAL A 248 2.98 14.91 16.44
C VAL A 248 1.78 15.86 16.39
N SER A 249 0.72 15.43 15.71
CA SER A 249 -0.47 16.25 15.49
C SER A 249 -1.76 15.44 15.58
N LEU A 250 -2.88 16.14 15.73
CA LEU A 250 -4.23 15.60 15.61
C LEU A 250 -4.87 16.16 14.34
N ASN A 251 -5.47 15.31 13.54
CA ASN A 251 -6.37 15.72 12.47
C ASN A 251 -7.81 15.47 12.93
N ILE A 252 -8.59 16.52 13.01
CA ILE A 252 -9.97 16.44 13.53
C ILE A 252 -10.91 16.06 12.38
N ASN A 253 -11.48 14.87 12.47
CA ASN A 253 -12.49 14.42 11.52
C ASN A 253 -13.70 13.84 12.27
N THR A 254 -14.79 14.61 12.33
CA THR A 254 -16.04 14.23 12.96
C THR A 254 -17.11 13.76 11.96
N GLU A 255 -16.79 13.83 10.66
CA GLU A 255 -17.70 13.50 9.58
C GLU A 255 -17.88 11.98 9.42
N ARG A 256 -19.09 11.58 9.03
CA ARG A 256 -19.44 10.18 8.74
C ARG A 256 -19.32 9.91 7.23
N THR A 257 -18.11 10.09 6.70
CA THR A 257 -17.79 9.88 5.30
C THR A 257 -16.57 8.95 5.16
N ASN A 258 -16.30 8.49 3.94
CA ASN A 258 -15.11 7.71 3.62
C ASN A 258 -13.83 8.56 3.54
N VAL A 259 -13.93 9.88 3.73
CA VAL A 259 -12.78 10.78 3.75
C VAL A 259 -12.03 10.59 5.06
N ILE A 260 -10.76 10.20 4.98
CA ILE A 260 -9.95 9.89 6.17
C ILE A 260 -9.57 11.16 6.92
N LEU A 261 -9.05 12.17 6.21
CA LEU A 261 -8.52 13.38 6.82
C LEU A 261 -9.59 14.49 6.84
N GLY A 262 -9.81 15.07 8.02
CA GLY A 262 -10.59 16.31 8.17
C GLY A 262 -9.75 17.54 7.78
N GLN A 263 -10.37 18.72 7.83
CA GLN A 263 -9.72 19.98 7.45
C GLN A 263 -8.88 20.59 8.57
N GLU A 264 -9.22 20.35 9.83
CA GLU A 264 -8.53 20.93 10.98
C GLU A 264 -7.36 20.05 11.42
N ILE A 265 -6.17 20.66 11.52
CA ILE A 265 -4.97 20.02 12.07
C ILE A 265 -4.54 20.80 13.30
N ARG A 266 -4.31 20.10 14.40
CA ARG A 266 -3.75 20.65 15.65
C ARG A 266 -2.40 20.06 15.92
N LEU A 267 -1.37 20.86 15.87
CA LEU A 267 -0.04 20.48 16.33
C LEU A 267 -0.10 20.28 17.85
N ILE A 268 0.36 19.13 18.35
CA ILE A 268 0.43 18.85 19.77
C ILE A 268 1.85 18.74 20.28
N TRP A 269 2.83 18.55 19.37
CA TRP A 269 4.24 18.61 19.68
C TRP A 269 5.09 18.78 18.41
N GLY A 270 6.23 19.46 18.54
CA GLY A 270 7.25 19.60 17.50
C GLY A 270 6.90 20.61 16.41
N LYS A 271 7.17 20.25 15.15
CA LYS A 271 7.00 21.11 13.96
C LYS A 271 5.70 20.76 13.24
N ALA A 272 5.10 21.75 12.56
CA ALA A 272 3.89 21.53 11.73
C ALA A 272 4.17 20.68 10.49
N THR A 273 5.41 20.65 10.02
CA THR A 273 5.86 19.90 8.85
C THR A 273 7.15 19.14 9.16
N ILE A 274 7.37 18.05 8.44
CA ILE A 274 8.69 17.44 8.27
C ILE A 274 9.28 17.88 6.96
N LYS A 275 10.60 17.74 6.82
CA LYS A 275 11.31 18.01 5.56
C LYS A 275 11.72 16.69 4.90
N ASP A 276 11.79 16.69 3.59
CA ASP A 276 12.49 15.67 2.82
C ASP A 276 13.00 16.26 1.52
N THR A 277 14.01 15.65 0.91
CA THR A 277 14.64 16.15 -0.31
C THR A 277 14.56 15.09 -1.39
N ILE A 278 14.12 15.48 -2.59
CA ILE A 278 14.23 14.70 -3.82
C ILE A 278 15.42 15.23 -4.59
N HIS A 279 16.39 14.38 -4.89
CA HIS A 279 17.60 14.73 -5.60
C HIS A 279 17.47 14.47 -7.11
N VAL A 280 18.16 15.27 -7.87
CA VAL A 280 18.44 14.97 -9.28
C VAL A 280 19.60 13.98 -9.30
N CYS A 281 19.42 12.88 -10.01
CA CYS A 281 20.42 11.86 -10.18
C CYS A 281 20.94 11.86 -11.62
N ASP A 282 22.17 11.39 -11.79
CA ASP A 282 22.77 11.15 -13.09
C ASP A 282 22.26 9.81 -13.64
N ALA A 283 21.40 9.85 -14.66
CA ALA A 283 20.80 8.64 -15.24
C ALA A 283 21.84 7.75 -15.93
N ASP A 284 22.91 8.32 -16.46
CA ASP A 284 23.98 7.61 -17.17
C ASP A 284 25.02 7.02 -16.19
N ASN A 285 25.03 7.50 -14.93
CA ASN A 285 25.94 7.04 -13.89
C ASN A 285 25.17 6.36 -12.74
N ASN A 286 24.45 5.29 -13.06
CA ASN A 286 23.74 4.43 -12.11
C ASN A 286 22.87 5.19 -11.08
N PHE A 287 22.29 6.32 -11.49
CA PHE A 287 21.48 7.20 -10.66
C PHE A 287 22.20 7.75 -9.41
N GLU A 288 23.49 8.02 -9.51
CA GLU A 288 24.20 8.74 -8.46
C GLU A 288 23.64 10.16 -8.30
N ARG A 289 23.54 10.63 -7.05
CA ARG A 289 23.01 11.98 -6.75
C ARG A 289 24.00 13.04 -7.19
N THR A 290 23.53 14.01 -7.99
CA THR A 290 24.39 15.11 -8.54
C THR A 290 24.69 16.23 -7.55
N GLY A 291 24.19 16.18 -6.32
CA GLY A 291 24.22 17.27 -5.35
C GLY A 291 23.10 18.30 -5.53
N ARG A 292 22.36 18.28 -6.65
CA ARG A 292 21.15 19.09 -6.86
C ARG A 292 19.94 18.40 -6.24
N GLY A 293 19.07 19.17 -5.59
CA GLY A 293 17.85 18.60 -5.00
C GLY A 293 16.87 19.70 -4.59
N ILE A 294 15.62 19.28 -4.41
CA ILE A 294 14.53 20.15 -3.96
C ILE A 294 14.02 19.62 -2.61
N THR A 295 14.10 20.48 -1.58
CA THR A 295 13.60 20.16 -0.25
C THR A 295 12.16 20.61 -0.11
N TYR A 296 11.30 19.67 0.30
CA TYR A 296 9.88 19.87 0.53
C TYR A 296 9.58 19.99 2.01
N ALA A 297 8.67 20.92 2.37
CA ALA A 297 8.02 20.96 3.67
C ALA A 297 6.71 20.16 3.56
N ILE A 298 6.60 19.05 4.31
CA ILE A 298 5.53 18.05 4.18
C ILE A 298 4.66 18.11 5.43
N SER A 299 3.39 18.52 5.27
CA SER A 299 2.36 18.49 6.31
C SER A 299 1.60 17.15 6.29
N PRO A 300 0.74 16.85 7.28
CA PRO A 300 -0.10 15.65 7.26
C PRO A 300 -0.93 15.50 5.98
N VAL A 301 -1.42 16.60 5.40
CA VAL A 301 -2.30 16.61 4.22
C VAL A 301 -1.57 16.80 2.89
N SER A 302 -0.26 17.12 2.91
CA SER A 302 0.51 17.33 1.67
C SER A 302 0.51 16.09 0.78
N PHE A 303 0.41 16.30 -0.54
CA PHE A 303 0.83 15.27 -1.47
C PHE A 303 2.37 15.19 -1.48
N TYR A 304 2.90 14.00 -1.45
CA TYR A 304 4.33 13.70 -1.64
C TYR A 304 4.44 12.27 -2.15
N GLN A 305 5.32 12.02 -3.10
CA GLN A 305 5.51 10.71 -3.70
C GLN A 305 5.89 9.68 -2.64
N VAL A 306 5.19 8.54 -2.63
CA VAL A 306 5.31 7.54 -1.55
C VAL A 306 6.55 6.65 -1.66
N ASN A 307 7.22 6.65 -2.80
CA ASN A 307 8.49 5.95 -3.03
C ASN A 307 9.55 6.97 -3.48
N PRO A 308 10.22 7.66 -2.58
CA PRO A 308 11.15 8.73 -2.92
C PRO A 308 12.36 8.23 -3.74
N VAL A 309 12.86 7.02 -3.48
CA VAL A 309 13.99 6.43 -4.23
C VAL A 309 13.65 6.27 -5.71
N GLN A 310 12.50 5.65 -6.02
CA GLN A 310 12.08 5.52 -7.42
C GLN A 310 11.62 6.86 -8.02
N THR A 311 11.19 7.80 -7.20
CA THR A 311 10.85 9.16 -7.66
C THR A 311 12.09 9.92 -8.13
N GLU A 312 13.22 9.80 -7.43
CA GLU A 312 14.50 10.37 -7.87
C GLU A 312 14.89 9.81 -9.25
N LYS A 313 14.83 8.48 -9.42
CA LYS A 313 15.12 7.84 -10.71
C LYS A 313 14.17 8.29 -11.82
N LEU A 314 12.85 8.27 -11.55
CA LEU A 314 11.83 8.65 -12.52
C LEU A 314 11.98 10.11 -12.99
N TYR A 315 12.19 11.05 -12.06
CA TYR A 315 12.30 12.45 -12.39
C TYR A 315 13.62 12.76 -13.10
N SER A 316 14.71 12.09 -12.72
CA SER A 316 16.00 12.26 -13.40
C SER A 316 15.95 11.77 -14.84
N LEU A 317 15.31 10.62 -15.10
CA LEU A 317 15.06 10.15 -16.47
C LEU A 317 14.17 11.12 -17.27
N ALA A 318 13.11 11.62 -16.65
CA ALA A 318 12.23 12.59 -17.32
C ALA A 318 12.98 13.86 -17.72
N LEU A 319 13.88 14.34 -16.86
CA LEU A 319 14.75 15.50 -17.19
C LEU A 319 15.75 15.17 -18.29
N SER A 320 16.36 13.98 -18.26
CA SER A 320 17.29 13.51 -19.30
C SER A 320 16.59 13.41 -20.66
N PHE A 321 15.42 12.78 -20.73
CA PHE A 321 14.65 12.67 -21.99
C PHE A 321 14.10 14.01 -22.49
N ALA A 322 13.93 14.98 -21.60
CA ALA A 322 13.52 16.33 -21.97
C ALA A 322 14.71 17.25 -22.33
N GLU A 323 15.95 16.74 -22.25
CA GLU A 323 17.19 17.47 -22.50
C GLU A 323 17.30 18.76 -21.64
N LEU A 324 16.93 18.68 -20.32
CA LEU A 324 16.87 19.79 -19.37
C LEU A 324 17.96 19.72 -18.30
#